data_bf162d9fb7409f6fd03278d577a017b0
#
_entry.id   bf162d9fb7409f6fd03278d577a017b0
#
_cell.length_a   1.000
_cell.length_b   1.000
_cell.length_c   1.000
_cell.angle_alpha   90.00
_cell.angle_beta   90.00
_cell.angle_gamma   90.00
#
_symmetry.space_group_name_H-M   'P 1'
#
loop_
_entity.id
_entity.type
_entity.pdbx_description
1 polymer ?
#
loop_
_entity_poly.entity_id
_entity_poly.type
_entity_poly.pdbx_seq_one_letter_code
_entity_poly.pdbx_strand_id
1 'polypeptide(L)'
;MIDAVLEIFHDYTFQVVALGSAMLGVISGVLGSFAVLRKQSLLGDCVSHSALPGVVLAFLTTGEKNGGILLLGALISGFLSAGIVTLIERHSKIKADAAQAIVLSVFFGLGMALLTFSQNLPNANQAGLKRFIYGQASTMRRGDVVLMLIVGGILIRNVGFYG
;
A
#
# COMPACT_ATOMS: atom_id res chain seq x y z
N MET A 1 11.91 6.11 -36.47
CA MET A 1 11.65 5.08 -35.48
C MET A 1 12.60 5.21 -34.28
N ILE A 2 13.90 5.39 -34.47
CA ILE A 2 14.88 5.63 -33.38
C ILE A 2 14.59 6.96 -32.69
N ASP A 3 14.29 8.02 -33.44
CA ASP A 3 13.98 9.34 -32.91
C ASP A 3 12.73 9.36 -32.03
N ALA A 4 11.68 8.62 -32.41
CA ALA A 4 10.47 8.46 -31.62
C ALA A 4 10.72 7.71 -30.30
N VAL A 5 11.66 6.77 -30.29
CA VAL A 5 12.06 6.08 -29.06
C VAL A 5 12.85 7.00 -28.15
N LEU A 6 13.74 7.82 -28.71
CA LEU A 6 14.50 8.81 -27.95
C LEU A 6 13.60 9.91 -27.35
N GLU A 7 12.56 10.34 -28.06
CA GLU A 7 11.56 11.27 -27.53
C GLU A 7 10.82 10.72 -26.30
N ILE A 8 10.47 9.43 -26.31
CA ILE A 8 9.82 8.76 -25.18
C ILE A 8 10.72 8.82 -23.91
N PHE A 9 12.03 8.61 -24.07
CA PHE A 9 12.97 8.69 -22.95
C PHE A 9 13.15 10.11 -22.39
N HIS A 10 12.85 11.14 -23.18
CA HIS A 10 12.86 12.55 -22.75
C HIS A 10 11.52 13.02 -22.18
N ASP A 11 10.46 12.22 -22.32
CA ASP A 11 9.15 12.55 -21.75
C ASP A 11 9.24 12.53 -20.21
N TYR A 12 8.85 13.64 -19.60
CA TYR A 12 8.77 13.81 -18.15
C TYR A 12 7.96 12.71 -17.47
N THR A 13 6.82 12.35 -18.04
CA THR A 13 5.93 11.33 -17.48
C THR A 13 6.61 9.97 -17.48
N PHE A 14 7.28 9.62 -18.59
CA PHE A 14 8.02 8.37 -18.70
C PHE A 14 9.16 8.29 -17.67
N GLN A 15 9.95 9.34 -17.50
CA GLN A 15 11.06 9.38 -16.54
C GLN A 15 10.57 9.22 -15.10
N VAL A 16 9.52 9.94 -14.70
CA VAL A 16 8.96 9.87 -13.34
C VAL A 16 8.37 8.49 -13.05
N VAL A 17 7.64 7.93 -14.00
CA VAL A 17 7.05 6.59 -13.85
C VAL A 17 8.12 5.51 -13.84
N ALA A 18 9.10 5.56 -14.72
CA ALA A 18 10.19 4.59 -14.79
C ALA A 18 11.03 4.60 -13.51
N LEU A 19 11.44 5.80 -13.04
CA LEU A 19 12.19 5.94 -11.79
C LEU A 19 11.38 5.48 -10.59
N GLY A 20 10.11 5.89 -10.48
CA GLY A 20 9.24 5.49 -9.38
C GLY A 20 9.01 3.98 -9.35
N SER A 21 8.77 3.36 -10.49
CA SER A 21 8.59 1.90 -10.60
C SER A 21 9.88 1.13 -10.28
N ALA A 22 11.03 1.62 -10.74
CA ALA A 22 12.32 1.01 -10.43
C ALA A 22 12.62 1.07 -8.93
N MET A 23 12.38 2.23 -8.30
CA MET A 23 12.58 2.40 -6.86
C MET A 23 11.64 1.53 -6.04
N LEU A 24 10.36 1.49 -6.43
CA LEU A 24 9.39 0.61 -5.78
C LEU A 24 9.82 -0.85 -5.89
N GLY A 25 10.32 -1.27 -7.06
CA GLY A 25 10.85 -2.62 -7.30
C GLY A 25 12.03 -2.95 -6.37
N VAL A 26 12.99 -2.03 -6.22
CA VAL A 26 14.14 -2.22 -5.33
C VAL A 26 13.69 -2.32 -3.86
N ILE A 27 12.86 -1.38 -3.40
CA ILE A 27 12.37 -1.36 -2.01
C ILE A 27 11.58 -2.64 -1.72
N SER A 28 10.64 -3.00 -2.59
CA SER A 28 9.83 -4.20 -2.44
C SER A 28 10.66 -5.47 -2.52
N GLY A 29 11.68 -5.52 -3.38
CA GLY A 29 12.60 -6.65 -3.49
C GLY A 29 13.40 -6.87 -2.21
N VAL A 30 13.96 -5.82 -1.64
CA VAL A 30 14.71 -5.89 -0.37
C VAL A 30 13.80 -6.31 0.78
N LEU A 31 12.65 -5.63 0.96
CA LEU A 31 11.70 -5.96 2.03
C LEU A 31 11.12 -7.37 1.87
N GLY A 32 10.80 -7.76 0.63
CA GLY A 32 10.30 -9.09 0.30
C GLY A 32 11.30 -10.19 0.62
N SER A 33 12.59 -9.99 0.35
CA SER A 33 13.65 -10.94 0.71
C SER A 33 13.70 -11.17 2.21
N PHE A 34 13.64 -10.11 3.01
CA PHE A 34 13.60 -10.25 4.47
C PHE A 34 12.32 -10.93 4.98
N ALA A 35 11.17 -10.61 4.38
CA ALA A 35 9.89 -11.25 4.73
C ALA A 35 9.94 -12.77 4.48
N VAL A 36 10.49 -13.19 3.34
CA VAL A 36 10.66 -14.62 3.01
C VAL A 36 11.61 -15.30 3.99
N LEU A 37 12.76 -14.69 4.29
CA LEU A 37 13.73 -15.24 5.26
C LEU A 37 13.11 -15.41 6.66
N ARG A 38 12.20 -14.51 7.05
CA ARG A 38 11.45 -14.61 8.32
C ARG A 38 10.21 -15.50 8.24
N LYS A 39 9.99 -16.21 7.14
CA LYS A 39 8.81 -17.06 6.89
C LYS A 39 7.48 -16.29 7.01
N GLN A 40 7.48 -15.04 6.60
CA GLN A 40 6.33 -14.13 6.62
C GLN A 40 6.02 -13.63 5.20
N SER A 41 5.96 -14.54 4.24
CA SER A 41 5.77 -14.22 2.82
C SER A 41 4.45 -13.49 2.51
N LEU A 42 3.40 -13.74 3.29
CA LEU A 42 2.08 -13.12 3.13
C LEU A 42 1.93 -11.77 3.85
N LEU A 43 2.95 -11.32 4.60
CA LEU A 43 2.85 -10.10 5.42
C LEU A 43 2.57 -8.86 4.56
N GLY A 44 3.28 -8.73 3.44
CA GLY A 44 3.09 -7.60 2.53
C GLY A 44 1.68 -7.53 1.94
N ASP A 45 1.15 -8.68 1.57
CA ASP A 45 -0.19 -8.82 1.02
C ASP A 45 -1.25 -8.55 2.10
N CYS A 46 -1.07 -9.11 3.28
CA CYS A 46 -1.93 -8.86 4.45
C CYS A 46 -2.02 -7.37 4.78
N VAL A 47 -0.88 -6.66 4.88
CA VAL A 47 -0.86 -5.24 5.22
C VAL A 47 -1.46 -4.38 4.11
N SER A 48 -1.15 -4.66 2.83
CA SER A 48 -1.67 -3.89 1.70
C SER A 48 -3.20 -3.99 1.57
N HIS A 49 -3.76 -5.17 1.70
CA HIS A 49 -5.21 -5.37 1.66
C HIS A 49 -5.91 -4.88 2.93
N SER A 50 -5.24 -4.94 4.08
CA SER A 50 -5.77 -4.39 5.33
C SER A 50 -5.80 -2.86 5.36
N ALA A 51 -5.08 -2.18 4.49
CA ALA A 51 -5.15 -0.73 4.33
C ALA A 51 -6.52 -0.27 3.77
N LEU A 52 -7.20 -1.12 3.00
CA LEU A 52 -8.44 -0.80 2.31
C LEU A 52 -9.54 -0.26 3.23
N PRO A 53 -9.93 -0.93 4.33
CA PRO A 53 -10.98 -0.42 5.22
C PRO A 53 -10.59 0.92 5.85
N GLY A 54 -9.32 1.14 6.16
CA GLY A 54 -8.83 2.41 6.70
C GLY A 54 -8.97 3.57 5.72
N VAL A 55 -8.62 3.36 4.46
CA VAL A 55 -8.81 4.35 3.39
C VAL A 55 -10.28 4.70 3.22
N VAL A 56 -11.15 3.70 3.17
CA VAL A 56 -12.59 3.92 2.96
C VAL A 56 -13.23 4.60 4.17
N LEU A 57 -12.86 4.22 5.40
CA LEU A 57 -13.33 4.88 6.61
C LEU A 57 -12.87 6.34 6.67
N ALA A 58 -11.61 6.62 6.36
CA ALA A 58 -11.09 7.99 6.30
C ALA A 58 -11.87 8.85 5.28
N PHE A 59 -12.20 8.27 4.13
CA PHE A 59 -13.03 8.93 3.13
C PHE A 59 -14.47 9.18 3.62
N LEU A 60 -15.08 8.18 4.26
CA LEU A 60 -16.46 8.28 4.76
C LEU A 60 -16.62 9.32 5.88
N THR A 61 -15.58 9.47 6.72
CA THR A 61 -15.62 10.41 7.86
C THR A 61 -15.34 11.85 7.45
N THR A 62 -14.48 12.06 6.46
CA THR A 62 -14.07 13.41 6.05
C THR A 62 -14.81 13.93 4.83
N GLY A 63 -15.32 13.04 3.99
CA GLY A 63 -15.90 13.39 2.68
C GLY A 63 -14.90 13.98 1.68
N GLU A 64 -13.64 14.12 2.09
CA GLU A 64 -12.58 14.76 1.30
C GLU A 64 -11.62 13.71 0.70
N LYS A 65 -11.11 14.03 -0.49
CA LYS A 65 -10.12 13.22 -1.21
C LYS A 65 -8.70 13.69 -0.92
N ASN A 66 -8.42 14.14 0.28
CA ASN A 66 -7.08 14.54 0.65
C ASN A 66 -6.20 13.28 0.81
N GLY A 67 -5.21 13.15 -0.07
CA GLY A 67 -4.31 11.99 -0.07
C GLY A 67 -3.61 11.74 1.27
N GLY A 68 -3.30 12.79 2.03
CA GLY A 68 -2.72 12.67 3.36
C GLY A 68 -3.66 12.01 4.36
N ILE A 69 -4.94 12.38 4.35
CA ILE A 69 -5.96 11.79 5.26
C ILE A 69 -6.22 10.33 4.90
N LEU A 70 -6.32 10.02 3.61
CA LEU A 70 -6.48 8.65 3.13
C LEU A 70 -5.28 7.78 3.49
N LEU A 71 -4.07 8.32 3.37
CA LEU A 71 -2.83 7.63 3.76
C LEU A 71 -2.77 7.38 5.27
N LEU A 72 -3.18 8.33 6.10
CA LEU A 72 -3.28 8.13 7.55
C LEU A 72 -4.28 7.03 7.89
N GLY A 73 -5.44 6.99 7.24
CA GLY A 73 -6.39 5.90 7.39
C GLY A 73 -5.79 4.54 7.02
N ALA A 74 -5.09 4.47 5.89
CA ALA A 74 -4.37 3.27 5.46
C ALA A 74 -3.32 2.82 6.48
N LEU A 75 -2.53 3.74 7.00
CA LEU A 75 -1.49 3.46 8.00
C LEU A 75 -2.09 2.92 9.29
N ILE A 76 -3.12 3.57 9.83
CA ILE A 76 -3.78 3.12 11.07
C ILE A 76 -4.33 1.71 10.90
N SER A 77 -5.04 1.43 9.80
CA SER A 77 -5.60 0.11 9.53
C SER A 77 -4.52 -0.95 9.31
N GLY A 78 -3.44 -0.61 8.60
CA GLY A 78 -2.28 -1.48 8.42
C GLY A 78 -1.58 -1.81 9.73
N PHE A 79 -1.37 -0.83 10.62
CA PHE A 79 -0.80 -1.06 11.95
C PHE A 79 -1.72 -1.94 12.83
N LEU A 80 -3.03 -1.70 12.79
CA LEU A 80 -4.00 -2.54 13.51
C LEU A 80 -3.95 -3.98 13.03
N SER A 81 -3.91 -4.22 11.72
CA SER A 81 -3.83 -5.57 11.16
C SER A 81 -2.54 -6.28 11.58
N ALA A 82 -1.41 -5.61 11.48
CA ALA A 82 -0.12 -6.16 11.91
C ALA A 82 -0.09 -6.48 13.42
N GLY A 83 -0.69 -5.60 14.23
CA GLY A 83 -0.86 -5.82 15.66
C GLY A 83 -1.71 -7.05 15.96
N ILE A 84 -2.82 -7.22 15.27
CA ILE A 84 -3.72 -8.38 15.42
C ILE A 84 -3.02 -9.67 14.99
N VAL A 85 -2.29 -9.67 13.86
CA VAL A 85 -1.48 -10.83 13.44
C VAL A 85 -0.52 -11.21 14.55
N THR A 86 0.26 -10.25 15.07
CA THR A 86 1.23 -10.49 16.15
C THR A 86 0.55 -11.00 17.42
N LEU A 87 -0.63 -10.49 17.75
CA LEU A 87 -1.41 -10.93 18.90
C LEU A 87 -1.85 -12.39 18.76
N ILE A 88 -2.37 -12.77 17.59
CA ILE A 88 -2.77 -14.14 17.27
C ILE A 88 -1.56 -15.09 17.37
N GLU A 89 -0.44 -14.72 16.78
CA GLU A 89 0.79 -15.52 16.82
C GLU A 89 1.30 -15.75 18.25
N ARG A 90 1.23 -14.74 19.11
CA ARG A 90 1.71 -14.81 20.48
C ARG A 90 0.79 -15.60 21.42
N HIS A 91 -0.52 -15.54 21.21
CA HIS A 91 -1.51 -16.11 22.13
C HIS A 91 -2.17 -17.39 21.59
N SER A 92 -1.84 -17.81 20.39
CA SER A 92 -2.38 -19.05 19.81
C SER A 92 -1.28 -19.93 19.25
N LYS A 93 -1.62 -21.20 18.99
CA LYS A 93 -0.73 -22.16 18.31
C LYS A 93 -0.82 -22.09 16.78
N ILE A 94 -1.44 -21.01 16.26
CA ILE A 94 -1.67 -20.83 14.84
C ILE A 94 -0.36 -20.36 14.21
N LYS A 95 0.00 -20.94 13.06
CA LYS A 95 1.19 -20.53 12.29
C LYS A 95 1.01 -19.11 11.73
N ALA A 96 2.12 -18.39 11.57
CA ALA A 96 2.16 -17.02 11.06
C ALA A 96 1.35 -16.83 9.76
N ASP A 97 1.52 -17.71 8.78
CA ASP A 97 0.80 -17.63 7.50
C ASP A 97 -0.72 -17.75 7.67
N ALA A 98 -1.18 -18.63 8.58
CA ALA A 98 -2.60 -18.77 8.84
C ALA A 98 -3.19 -17.57 9.59
N ALA A 99 -2.44 -16.99 10.53
CA ALA A 99 -2.84 -15.75 11.21
C ALA A 99 -2.96 -14.58 10.22
N GLN A 100 -1.99 -14.44 9.33
CA GLN A 100 -2.00 -13.44 8.26
C GLN A 100 -3.18 -13.63 7.31
N ALA A 101 -3.47 -14.88 6.88
CA ALA A 101 -4.60 -15.20 6.01
C ALA A 101 -5.96 -14.86 6.65
N ILE A 102 -6.13 -15.13 7.95
CA ILE A 102 -7.35 -14.79 8.70
C ILE A 102 -7.55 -13.28 8.74
N VAL A 103 -6.51 -12.53 9.14
CA VAL A 103 -6.58 -11.07 9.25
C VAL A 103 -6.81 -10.43 7.89
N LEU A 104 -6.11 -10.90 6.85
CA LEU A 104 -6.30 -10.46 5.47
C LEU A 104 -7.76 -10.64 5.04
N SER A 105 -8.33 -11.82 5.25
CA SER A 105 -9.70 -12.11 4.83
C SER A 105 -10.72 -11.22 5.52
N VAL A 106 -10.56 -11.00 6.82
CA VAL A 106 -11.48 -10.16 7.61
C VAL A 106 -11.37 -8.69 7.18
N PHE A 107 -10.15 -8.15 7.12
CA PHE A 107 -9.95 -6.74 6.75
C PHE A 107 -10.33 -6.47 5.30
N PHE A 108 -9.95 -7.37 4.39
CA PHE A 108 -10.33 -7.23 2.98
C PHE A 108 -11.84 -7.30 2.80
N GLY A 109 -12.51 -8.26 3.45
CA GLY A 109 -13.97 -8.38 3.43
C GLY A 109 -14.67 -7.14 3.97
N LEU A 110 -14.22 -6.61 5.12
CA LEU A 110 -14.69 -5.34 5.67
C LEU A 110 -14.45 -4.17 4.72
N GLY A 111 -13.25 -4.08 4.14
CA GLY A 111 -12.89 -3.04 3.19
C GLY A 111 -13.79 -3.05 1.96
N MET A 112 -14.06 -4.22 1.40
CA MET A 112 -14.96 -4.38 0.25
C MET A 112 -16.41 -4.04 0.60
N ALA A 113 -16.89 -4.43 1.77
CA ALA A 113 -18.23 -4.06 2.24
C ALA A 113 -18.38 -2.55 2.42
N LEU A 114 -17.40 -1.90 3.07
CA LEU A 114 -17.38 -0.44 3.23
C LEU A 114 -17.25 0.29 1.89
N LEU A 115 -16.45 -0.23 0.96
CA LEU A 115 -16.31 0.33 -0.38
C LEU A 115 -17.62 0.27 -1.14
N THR A 116 -18.33 -0.86 -1.08
CA THR A 116 -19.64 -1.04 -1.71
C THR A 116 -20.66 -0.09 -1.09
N PHE A 117 -20.65 0.06 0.24
CA PHE A 117 -21.51 1.03 0.93
C PHE A 117 -21.20 2.46 0.49
N SER A 118 -19.92 2.83 0.42
CA SER A 118 -19.47 4.15 -0.04
C SER A 118 -19.94 4.46 -1.46
N GLN A 119 -20.01 3.47 -2.34
CA GLN A 119 -20.43 3.64 -3.74
C GLN A 119 -21.91 4.02 -3.89
N ASN A 120 -22.74 3.71 -2.91
CA ASN A 120 -24.17 4.00 -2.90
C ASN A 120 -24.49 5.43 -2.39
N LEU A 121 -23.49 6.17 -1.90
CA LEU A 121 -23.70 7.54 -1.42
C LEU A 121 -23.70 8.54 -2.60
N PRO A 122 -24.67 9.48 -2.65
CA PRO A 122 -24.84 10.41 -3.78
C PRO A 122 -23.64 11.31 -4.04
N ASN A 123 -22.85 11.60 -3.02
CA ASN A 123 -21.69 12.49 -3.07
C ASN A 123 -20.36 11.76 -3.29
N ALA A 124 -20.38 10.44 -3.39
CA ALA A 124 -19.18 9.66 -3.64
C ALA A 124 -18.74 9.83 -5.10
N ASN A 125 -18.00 10.87 -5.37
CA ASN A 125 -17.25 11.04 -6.62
C ASN A 125 -16.21 9.91 -6.73
N GLN A 126 -16.70 8.73 -7.12
CA GLN A 126 -16.06 7.42 -7.05
C GLN A 126 -14.72 7.35 -7.81
N ALA A 127 -14.53 8.19 -8.83
CA ALA A 127 -13.34 8.18 -9.67
C ALA A 127 -12.04 8.44 -8.87
N GLY A 128 -12.09 9.30 -7.86
CA GLY A 128 -10.90 9.59 -7.04
C GLY A 128 -10.54 8.49 -6.05
N LEU A 129 -11.54 7.86 -5.43
CA LEU A 129 -11.31 6.78 -4.47
C LEU A 129 -10.79 5.51 -5.17
N LYS A 130 -11.40 5.13 -6.30
CA LYS A 130 -10.89 4.02 -7.14
C LYS A 130 -9.45 4.25 -7.56
N ARG A 131 -9.10 5.46 -8.01
CA ARG A 131 -7.74 5.82 -8.41
C ARG A 131 -6.73 5.68 -7.26
N PHE A 132 -7.13 6.03 -6.05
CA PHE A 132 -6.28 5.90 -4.88
C PHE A 132 -6.07 4.43 -4.46
N ILE A 133 -7.14 3.62 -4.48
CA ILE A 133 -7.10 2.21 -4.07
C ILE A 133 -6.33 1.35 -5.07
N TYR A 134 -6.59 1.53 -6.38
CA TYR A 134 -5.94 0.72 -7.42
C TYR A 134 -4.57 1.24 -7.83
N GLY A 135 -4.21 2.46 -7.43
CA GLY A 135 -3.00 3.12 -7.86
C GLY A 135 -2.97 3.37 -9.37
N GLN A 136 -2.34 4.43 -9.78
CA GLN A 136 -2.09 4.68 -11.20
C GLN A 136 -0.67 5.21 -11.35
N ALA A 137 0.24 4.39 -11.83
CA ALA A 137 1.62 4.78 -12.06
C ALA A 137 1.73 5.99 -13.02
N SER A 138 0.82 6.08 -13.99
CA SER A 138 0.77 7.21 -14.95
C SER A 138 0.48 8.58 -14.33
N THR A 139 0.05 8.64 -13.07
CA THR A 139 -0.25 9.90 -12.36
C THR A 139 0.72 10.21 -11.24
N MET A 140 1.81 9.47 -11.16
CA MET A 140 2.88 9.65 -10.20
C MET A 140 3.51 11.03 -10.36
N ARG A 141 3.71 11.74 -9.25
CA ARG A 141 4.36 13.05 -9.20
C ARG A 141 5.78 12.90 -8.66
N ARG A 142 6.65 13.85 -8.96
CA ARG A 142 8.01 13.88 -8.37
C ARG A 142 8.01 13.83 -6.85
N GLY A 143 7.03 14.48 -6.21
CA GLY A 143 6.86 14.43 -4.76
C GLY A 143 6.63 13.01 -4.22
N ASP A 144 5.90 12.18 -4.97
CA ASP A 144 5.63 10.80 -4.59
C ASP A 144 6.91 9.95 -4.67
N VAL A 145 7.73 10.18 -5.69
CA VAL A 145 9.04 9.52 -5.85
C VAL A 145 9.99 9.89 -4.72
N VAL A 146 10.04 11.18 -4.34
CA VAL A 146 10.87 11.65 -3.21
C VAL A 146 10.38 11.03 -1.89
N LEU A 147 9.06 10.97 -1.68
CA LEU A 147 8.47 10.35 -0.49
C LEU A 147 8.81 8.85 -0.43
N MET A 148 8.72 8.14 -1.56
CA MET A 148 9.13 6.73 -1.66
C MET A 148 10.61 6.53 -1.34
N LEU A 149 11.49 7.43 -1.81
CA LEU A 149 12.91 7.41 -1.47
C LEU A 149 13.17 7.54 0.03
N ILE A 150 12.53 8.54 0.66
CA ILE A 150 12.72 8.81 2.08
C ILE A 150 12.20 7.64 2.91
N VAL A 151 10.95 7.23 2.69
CA VAL A 151 10.31 6.16 3.45
C VAL A 151 11.01 4.82 3.19
N GLY A 152 11.30 4.49 1.94
CA GLY A 152 12.00 3.27 1.56
C GLY A 152 13.41 3.21 2.14
N GLY A 153 14.17 4.31 2.09
CA GLY A 153 15.50 4.41 2.69
C GLY A 153 15.48 4.21 4.20
N ILE A 154 14.51 4.81 4.90
CA ILE A 154 14.33 4.62 6.35
C ILE A 154 13.99 3.15 6.66
N LEU A 155 13.10 2.53 5.90
CA LEU A 155 12.71 1.13 6.09
C LEU A 155 13.88 0.18 5.86
N ILE A 156 14.63 0.34 4.77
CA ILE A 156 15.80 -0.49 4.46
C ILE A 156 16.87 -0.34 5.56
N ARG A 157 17.12 0.89 6.02
CA ARG A 157 18.06 1.13 7.11
C ARG A 157 17.64 0.42 8.41
N ASN A 158 16.37 0.52 8.78
CA ASN A 158 15.86 -0.14 9.98
C ASN A 158 15.93 -1.66 9.87
N VAL A 159 15.54 -2.22 8.73
CA VAL A 159 15.61 -3.67 8.50
C VAL A 159 17.05 -4.17 8.50
N GLY A 160 18.00 -3.42 7.92
CA GLY A 160 19.42 -3.77 7.94
C GLY A 160 20.10 -3.65 9.31
N PHE A 161 19.53 -2.84 10.22
CA PHE A 161 20.08 -2.68 11.58
C PHE A 161 19.57 -3.73 12.59
N TYR A 162 18.37 -4.25 12.36
CA TYR A 162 17.73 -5.25 13.25
C TYR A 162 17.67 -6.67 12.66
N GLY A 163 18.18 -6.89 11.46
CA GLY A 163 18.30 -8.18 10.78
C GLY A 163 19.65 -8.79 10.93
#